data_c96550630ae5ee7fdb2c0729fc4cf55a
#
_entry.id   c96550630ae5ee7fdb2c0729fc4cf55a
#
_cell.length_a   1.000
_cell.length_b   1.000
_cell.length_c   1.000
_cell.angle_alpha   90.00
_cell.angle_beta   90.00
_cell.angle_gamma   90.00
#
_symmetry.space_group_name_H-M   'P 1'
#
loop_
_entity.id
_entity.type
_entity.pdbx_description
1 polymer ?
#
loop_
_entity_poly.entity_id
_entity_poly.type
_entity_poly.pdbx_seq_one_letter_code
_entity_poly.pdbx_strand_id
1 'polypeptide(L)'
;MMPSKDVIYFSFADLQMELRTGMSVTVKKNFLPFITQGETPECIFEFVPVDEMCDLDGEYLYRGLEYEVFRNQRGQLIRVFKDHKEDDRIYAWSQMNRNEGENHVKVFFLKGNEKYFDSTNNSFFHSGWEQVLLWKNRMILHASLIDTGTG
;
A
#
# COMPACT_ATOMS: atom_id res chain seq x y z
N MET A 1 17.60 5.98 -16.06
CA MET A 1 16.30 5.30 -16.01
C MET A 1 16.53 3.97 -15.32
N MET A 2 15.96 3.75 -14.14
CA MET A 2 16.03 2.43 -13.50
C MET A 2 15.11 1.46 -14.25
N PRO A 3 15.51 0.18 -14.42
CA PRO A 3 14.64 -0.78 -15.04
C PRO A 3 13.36 -0.92 -14.21
N SER A 4 12.23 -0.91 -14.89
CA SER A 4 10.95 -1.25 -14.28
C SER A 4 11.03 -2.69 -13.78
N LYS A 5 10.76 -2.90 -12.51
CA LYS A 5 10.78 -4.23 -11.91
C LYS A 5 9.35 -4.60 -11.50
N ASP A 6 8.94 -5.79 -11.83
CA ASP A 6 7.66 -6.36 -11.36
C ASP A 6 7.71 -6.70 -9.87
N VAL A 7 8.91 -6.78 -9.31
CA VAL A 7 9.16 -7.03 -7.89
C VAL A 7 10.20 -6.03 -7.39
N ILE A 8 9.87 -5.34 -6.31
CA ILE A 8 10.74 -4.35 -5.67
C ILE A 8 10.83 -4.69 -4.19
N TYR A 9 12.05 -4.67 -3.65
CA TYR A 9 12.29 -4.88 -2.22
C TYR A 9 12.60 -3.55 -1.55
N PHE A 10 11.94 -3.30 -0.44
CA PHE A 10 12.17 -2.14 0.40
C PHE A 10 12.54 -2.54 1.82
N SER A 11 13.43 -1.77 2.44
CA SER A 11 13.62 -1.78 3.89
C SER A 11 13.14 -0.45 4.45
N PHE A 12 12.11 -0.48 5.26
CA PHE A 12 11.51 0.72 5.84
C PHE A 12 11.30 0.52 7.34
N ALA A 13 11.91 1.37 8.17
CA ALA A 13 11.90 1.22 9.63
C ALA A 13 12.30 -0.20 10.07
N ASP A 14 13.37 -0.74 9.48
CA ASP A 14 13.88 -2.11 9.68
C ASP A 14 12.89 -3.23 9.30
N LEU A 15 11.82 -2.91 8.61
CA LEU A 15 10.88 -3.87 8.08
C LEU A 15 11.23 -4.19 6.61
N GLN A 16 11.50 -5.45 6.32
CA GLN A 16 11.74 -5.91 4.96
C GLN A 16 10.41 -6.17 4.24
N MET A 17 10.21 -5.49 3.13
CA MET A 17 8.97 -5.57 2.36
C MET A 17 9.26 -5.96 0.92
N GLU A 18 8.44 -6.85 0.40
CA GLU A 18 8.38 -7.21 -1.02
C GLU A 18 7.14 -6.60 -1.65
N LEU A 19 7.33 -5.89 -2.72
CA LEU A 19 6.29 -5.30 -3.54
C LEU A 19 6.19 -6.06 -4.85
N ARG A 20 5.09 -6.76 -5.07
CA ARG A 20 4.76 -7.46 -6.32
C ARG A 20 3.74 -6.64 -7.08
N THR A 21 4.13 -6.02 -8.16
CA THR A 21 3.27 -5.06 -8.83
C THR A 21 2.51 -5.61 -10.03
N GLY A 22 3.03 -6.67 -10.67
CA GLY A 22 2.49 -7.19 -11.92
C GLY A 22 2.47 -6.15 -13.06
N MET A 23 3.07 -4.98 -12.83
CA MET A 23 3.18 -3.87 -13.76
C MET A 23 4.45 -3.07 -13.50
N SER A 24 4.81 -2.21 -14.44
CA SER A 24 5.96 -1.32 -14.34
C SER A 24 5.69 -0.18 -13.36
N VAL A 25 6.48 -0.06 -12.30
CA VAL A 25 6.36 1.00 -11.31
C VAL A 25 7.58 1.90 -11.32
N THR A 26 7.34 3.21 -11.41
CA THR A 26 8.39 4.22 -11.28
C THR A 26 8.66 4.52 -9.81
N VAL A 27 9.87 4.22 -9.37
CA VAL A 27 10.29 4.56 -8.00
C VAL A 27 10.72 6.03 -7.95
N LYS A 28 10.04 6.83 -7.15
CA LYS A 28 10.39 8.24 -6.93
C LYS A 28 11.70 8.38 -6.14
N LYS A 29 12.42 9.48 -6.36
CA LYS A 29 13.74 9.74 -5.76
C LYS A 29 13.78 9.59 -4.25
N ASN A 30 12.73 10.02 -3.56
CA ASN A 30 12.64 9.93 -2.10
C ASN A 30 12.51 8.49 -1.57
N PHE A 31 12.18 7.52 -2.44
CA PHE A 31 12.11 6.10 -2.09
C PHE A 31 13.40 5.33 -2.40
N LEU A 32 14.25 5.86 -3.27
CA LEU A 32 15.48 5.18 -3.67
C LEU A 32 16.37 4.72 -2.50
N PRO A 33 16.54 5.51 -1.43
CA PRO A 33 17.35 5.09 -0.28
C PRO A 33 16.82 3.85 0.45
N PHE A 34 15.55 3.50 0.25
CA PHE A 34 14.89 2.38 0.93
C PHE A 34 14.87 1.10 0.10
N ILE A 35 15.34 1.14 -1.16
CA ILE A 35 15.42 -0.06 -2.01
C ILE A 35 16.54 -0.97 -1.53
N THR A 36 16.25 -2.26 -1.41
CA THR A 36 17.20 -3.31 -1.06
C THR A 36 17.32 -4.36 -2.16
N GLN A 37 18.29 -5.28 -2.03
CA GLN A 37 18.57 -6.30 -3.03
C GLN A 37 17.79 -7.61 -2.85
N GLY A 38 16.80 -7.62 -1.99
CA GLY A 38 15.98 -8.81 -1.74
C GLY A 38 16.57 -9.68 -0.63
N GLU A 39 15.99 -9.53 0.53
CA GLU A 39 16.15 -10.42 1.68
C GLU A 39 14.81 -11.14 1.90
N THR A 40 14.73 -12.00 2.89
CA THR A 40 13.46 -12.64 3.24
C THR A 40 12.46 -11.57 3.69
N PRO A 41 11.38 -11.33 2.94
CA PRO A 41 10.42 -10.28 3.30
C PRO A 41 9.64 -10.67 4.54
N GLU A 42 9.45 -9.71 5.43
CA GLU A 42 8.54 -9.84 6.58
C GLU A 42 7.10 -9.49 6.20
N CYS A 43 6.91 -8.81 5.07
CA CYS A 43 5.63 -8.40 4.55
C CYS A 43 5.65 -8.39 3.02
N ILE A 44 4.54 -8.82 2.42
CA ILE A 44 4.33 -8.84 0.98
C ILE A 44 3.15 -7.95 0.64
N PHE A 45 3.36 -7.02 -0.29
CA PHE A 45 2.30 -6.26 -0.94
C PHE A 45 2.17 -6.75 -2.38
N GLU A 46 1.00 -7.25 -2.74
CA GLU A 46 0.72 -7.77 -4.07
C GLU A 46 -0.38 -6.94 -4.73
N PHE A 47 -0.08 -6.34 -5.88
CA PHE A 47 -1.03 -5.56 -6.67
C PHE A 47 -1.60 -6.44 -7.78
N VAL A 48 -2.91 -6.62 -7.76
CA VAL A 48 -3.62 -7.55 -8.63
C VAL A 48 -4.63 -6.79 -9.49
N PRO A 49 -4.44 -6.73 -10.82
CA PRO A 49 -5.43 -6.14 -11.72
C PRO A 49 -6.65 -7.06 -11.83
N VAL A 50 -7.85 -6.47 -11.76
CA VAL A 50 -9.11 -7.19 -11.87
C VAL A 50 -10.07 -6.50 -12.85
N ASP A 51 -10.99 -7.24 -13.41
CA ASP A 51 -11.97 -6.72 -14.36
C ASP A 51 -13.19 -6.12 -13.64
N GLU A 52 -13.55 -6.67 -12.50
CA GLU A 52 -14.74 -6.30 -11.75
C GLU A 52 -14.40 -6.00 -10.28
N MET A 53 -15.21 -5.15 -9.69
CA MET A 53 -15.12 -4.82 -8.28
C MET A 53 -15.63 -5.98 -7.42
N CYS A 54 -15.00 -6.21 -6.26
CA CYS A 54 -15.54 -7.13 -5.29
C CYS A 54 -16.85 -6.61 -4.68
N ASP A 55 -17.69 -7.52 -4.26
CA ASP A 55 -18.83 -7.18 -3.44
C ASP A 55 -18.36 -6.66 -2.08
N LEU A 56 -18.75 -5.42 -1.74
CA LEU A 56 -18.42 -4.78 -0.46
C LEU A 56 -19.42 -5.20 0.63
N ASP A 57 -19.63 -6.50 0.76
CA ASP A 57 -20.51 -7.04 1.78
C ASP A 57 -19.81 -7.02 3.15
N GLY A 58 -20.11 -6.02 3.96
CA GLY A 58 -19.48 -5.89 5.27
C GLY A 58 -19.95 -4.70 6.10
N GLU A 59 -19.50 -4.68 7.35
CA GLU A 59 -19.74 -3.59 8.28
C GLU A 59 -18.80 -2.42 7.98
N TYR A 60 -19.36 -1.24 7.71
CA TYR A 60 -18.59 0.00 7.64
C TYR A 60 -18.01 0.35 9.01
N LEU A 61 -16.72 0.65 9.07
CA LEU A 61 -16.04 0.98 10.32
C LEU A 61 -15.71 2.46 10.41
N TYR A 62 -14.97 3.00 9.44
CA TYR A 62 -14.56 4.40 9.45
C TYR A 62 -14.04 4.88 8.09
N ARG A 63 -13.88 6.19 7.96
CA ARG A 63 -13.28 6.85 6.81
C ARG A 63 -11.91 7.41 7.18
N GLY A 64 -10.89 7.09 6.39
CA GLY A 64 -9.59 7.77 6.36
C GLY A 64 -9.59 8.95 5.39
N LEU A 65 -8.41 9.48 5.07
CA LEU A 65 -8.26 10.62 4.14
C LEU A 65 -8.64 10.24 2.70
N GLU A 66 -8.20 9.09 2.23
CA GLU A 66 -8.37 8.65 0.84
C GLU A 66 -9.01 7.27 0.72
N TYR A 67 -9.53 6.72 1.81
CA TYR A 67 -10.11 5.39 1.85
C TYR A 67 -11.22 5.25 2.88
N GLU A 68 -12.05 4.26 2.68
CA GLU A 68 -13.03 3.79 3.66
C GLU A 68 -12.67 2.38 4.11
N VAL A 69 -12.92 2.05 5.37
CA VAL A 69 -12.61 0.75 5.95
C VAL A 69 -13.89 0.01 6.30
N PHE A 70 -13.94 -1.23 5.84
CA PHE A 70 -15.02 -2.18 6.10
C PHE A 70 -14.45 -3.43 6.77
N ARG A 71 -15.29 -4.12 7.52
CA ARG A 71 -15.01 -5.47 8.02
C ARG A 71 -15.94 -6.43 7.33
N ASN A 72 -15.40 -7.39 6.57
CA ASN A 72 -16.22 -8.40 5.90
C ASN A 72 -16.74 -9.45 6.88
N GLN A 73 -17.63 -10.35 6.41
CA GLN A 73 -18.21 -11.41 7.23
C GLN A 73 -17.17 -12.40 7.80
N ARG A 74 -15.96 -12.46 7.22
CA ARG A 74 -14.84 -13.26 7.71
C ARG A 74 -13.96 -12.52 8.73
N GLY A 75 -14.34 -11.30 9.12
CA GLY A 75 -13.58 -10.45 10.03
C GLY A 75 -12.33 -9.79 9.43
N GLN A 76 -12.14 -9.88 8.11
CA GLN A 76 -11.01 -9.25 7.42
C GLN A 76 -11.28 -7.75 7.23
N LEU A 77 -10.25 -6.94 7.36
CA LEU A 77 -10.32 -5.52 7.04
C LEU A 77 -10.14 -5.31 5.54
N ILE A 78 -11.07 -4.58 4.96
CA ILE A 78 -11.04 -4.16 3.55
C ILE A 78 -10.97 -2.64 3.52
N ARG A 79 -9.96 -2.11 2.84
CA ARG A 79 -9.85 -0.69 2.52
C ARG A 79 -10.30 -0.46 1.09
N VAL A 80 -11.19 0.49 0.91
CA VAL A 80 -11.72 0.88 -0.40
C VAL A 80 -11.21 2.26 -0.74
N PHE A 81 -10.57 2.39 -1.87
CA PHE A 81 -9.98 3.65 -2.36
C PHE A 81 -10.91 4.29 -3.37
N LYS A 82 -11.21 5.58 -3.15
CA LYS A 82 -12.11 6.37 -3.98
C LYS A 82 -11.39 7.56 -4.57
N ASP A 83 -11.67 7.86 -5.83
CA ASP A 83 -11.25 9.11 -6.45
C ASP A 83 -12.31 10.19 -6.24
N HIS A 84 -12.05 11.08 -5.31
CA HIS A 84 -12.95 12.19 -4.98
C HIS A 84 -13.12 13.23 -6.10
N LYS A 85 -12.22 13.20 -7.10
CA LYS A 85 -12.32 14.07 -8.27
C LYS A 85 -13.21 13.49 -9.36
N GLU A 86 -13.50 12.21 -9.28
CA GLU A 86 -14.33 11.47 -10.22
C GLU A 86 -15.56 10.84 -9.52
N ASP A 87 -16.37 11.66 -8.86
CA ASP A 87 -17.63 11.28 -8.20
C ASP A 87 -17.48 10.12 -7.19
N ASP A 88 -16.42 10.14 -6.40
CA ASP A 88 -16.11 9.08 -5.42
C ASP A 88 -16.02 7.67 -6.06
N ARG A 89 -15.61 7.60 -7.32
CA ARG A 89 -15.45 6.33 -8.02
C ARG A 89 -14.40 5.47 -7.33
N ILE A 90 -14.78 4.24 -7.02
CA ILE A 90 -13.84 3.26 -6.49
C ILE A 90 -12.89 2.82 -7.60
N TYR A 91 -11.58 2.90 -7.34
CA TYR A 91 -10.57 2.46 -8.28
C TYR A 91 -9.75 1.26 -7.79
N ALA A 92 -9.75 1.00 -6.47
CA ALA A 92 -9.03 -0.11 -5.87
C ALA A 92 -9.56 -0.45 -4.47
N TRP A 93 -9.19 -1.61 -3.98
CA TRP A 93 -9.38 -2.00 -2.58
C TRP A 93 -8.23 -2.89 -2.11
N SER A 94 -7.94 -2.90 -0.83
CA SER A 94 -6.96 -3.79 -0.24
C SER A 94 -7.59 -4.73 0.78
N GLN A 95 -7.07 -5.95 0.82
CA GLN A 95 -7.40 -6.95 1.83
C GLN A 95 -6.16 -7.24 2.65
N MET A 96 -6.29 -7.14 3.97
CA MET A 96 -5.21 -7.37 4.90
C MET A 96 -5.52 -8.63 5.72
N ASN A 97 -4.71 -9.65 5.52
CA ASN A 97 -4.79 -10.88 6.30
C ASN A 97 -3.65 -10.89 7.31
N ARG A 98 -4.00 -10.93 8.58
CA ARG A 98 -3.06 -11.20 9.66
C ARG A 98 -3.25 -12.64 10.11
N ASN A 99 -2.77 -13.58 9.33
CA ASN A 99 -2.58 -14.93 9.80
C ASN A 99 -1.22 -15.05 10.50
N GLU A 100 -1.10 -15.92 11.48
CA GLU A 100 0.17 -16.17 12.14
C GLU A 100 1.23 -16.56 11.09
N GLY A 101 2.19 -15.67 10.88
CA GLY A 101 3.30 -15.83 9.92
C GLY A 101 3.12 -15.21 8.53
N GLU A 102 1.93 -14.77 8.14
CA GLU A 102 1.69 -14.15 6.83
C GLU A 102 1.25 -12.69 6.95
N ASN A 103 2.16 -11.78 6.70
CA ASN A 103 1.85 -10.37 6.51
C ASN A 103 1.71 -10.09 5.01
N HIS A 104 0.61 -10.54 4.44
CA HIS A 104 0.33 -10.40 3.01
C HIS A 104 -0.85 -9.44 2.83
N VAL A 105 -0.58 -8.33 2.15
CA VAL A 105 -1.59 -7.35 1.74
C VAL A 105 -1.82 -7.50 0.25
N LYS A 106 -3.04 -7.83 -0.15
CA LYS A 106 -3.44 -7.83 -1.55
C LYS A 106 -4.17 -6.52 -1.86
N VAL A 107 -3.68 -5.83 -2.87
CA VAL A 107 -4.29 -4.61 -3.40
C VAL A 107 -4.86 -4.94 -4.77
N PHE A 108 -6.17 -4.98 -4.86
CA PHE A 108 -6.90 -5.20 -6.11
C PHE A 108 -7.21 -3.84 -6.74
N PHE A 109 -6.95 -3.68 -8.01
CA PHE A 109 -7.32 -2.48 -8.74
C PHE A 109 -8.03 -2.82 -10.04
N LEU A 110 -9.01 -2.00 -10.40
CA LEU A 110 -9.71 -2.18 -11.66
C LEU A 110 -8.78 -1.89 -12.83
N LYS A 111 -8.75 -2.75 -13.83
CA LYS A 111 -7.99 -2.54 -15.07
C LYS A 111 -8.34 -1.19 -15.68
N GLY A 112 -7.32 -0.49 -16.17
CA GLY A 112 -7.44 0.89 -16.63
C GLY A 112 -7.17 1.95 -15.54
N ASN A 113 -6.96 1.52 -14.30
CA ASN A 113 -6.62 2.39 -13.17
C ASN A 113 -5.15 2.27 -12.73
N GLU A 114 -4.27 1.74 -13.58
CA GLU A 114 -2.84 1.56 -13.32
C GLU A 114 -2.16 2.87 -12.92
N LYS A 115 -2.65 4.01 -13.42
CA LYS A 115 -2.14 5.36 -13.11
C LYS A 115 -2.07 5.69 -11.62
N TYR A 116 -2.88 5.03 -10.78
CA TYR A 116 -2.86 5.26 -9.33
C TYR A 116 -1.70 4.51 -8.64
N PHE A 117 -1.12 3.53 -9.32
CA PHE A 117 -0.10 2.64 -8.77
C PHE A 117 1.15 2.52 -9.66
N ASP A 118 1.26 3.32 -10.71
CA ASP A 118 2.40 3.33 -11.65
C ASP A 118 3.66 4.01 -11.10
N SER A 119 3.53 4.65 -9.95
CA SER A 119 4.64 5.26 -9.23
C SER A 119 4.46 5.16 -7.72
N THR A 120 5.57 5.27 -6.98
CA THR A 120 5.54 5.33 -5.50
C THR A 120 4.96 6.66 -5.03
N ASN A 121 3.65 6.74 -4.97
CA ASN A 121 2.86 7.89 -4.57
C ASN A 121 2.05 7.60 -3.29
N ASN A 122 1.17 8.51 -2.90
CA ASN A 122 0.35 8.35 -1.70
C ASN A 122 -0.54 7.10 -1.74
N SER A 123 -1.06 6.72 -2.91
CA SER A 123 -1.91 5.53 -3.04
C SER A 123 -1.18 4.25 -2.65
N PHE A 124 0.13 4.16 -2.90
CA PHE A 124 0.95 3.07 -2.41
C PHE A 124 0.96 2.99 -0.88
N PHE A 125 1.21 4.10 -0.20
CA PHE A 125 1.27 4.12 1.27
C PHE A 125 -0.06 3.80 1.92
N HIS A 126 -1.14 4.37 1.41
CA HIS A 126 -2.47 4.15 1.95
C HIS A 126 -3.03 2.77 1.65
N SER A 127 -2.33 1.98 0.85
CA SER A 127 -2.74 0.60 0.53
C SER A 127 -2.68 -0.38 1.71
N GLY A 128 -2.10 0.04 2.83
CA GLY A 128 -2.07 -0.74 4.07
C GLY A 128 -0.73 -0.75 4.79
N TRP A 129 0.27 -0.01 4.30
CA TRP A 129 1.62 0.00 4.89
C TRP A 129 1.61 0.47 6.34
N GLU A 130 0.88 1.54 6.64
CA GLU A 130 0.77 2.04 8.01
C GLU A 130 0.17 1.00 8.95
N GLN A 131 -0.78 0.20 8.49
CA GLN A 131 -1.36 -0.87 9.29
C GLN A 131 -0.35 -1.99 9.57
N VAL A 132 0.42 -2.37 8.56
CA VAL A 132 1.49 -3.38 8.72
C VAL A 132 2.56 -2.89 9.67
N LEU A 133 2.97 -1.62 9.57
CA LEU A 133 3.93 -1.01 10.48
C LEU A 133 3.41 -1.04 11.92
N LEU A 134 2.14 -0.72 12.16
CA LEU A 134 1.52 -0.82 13.48
C LEU A 134 1.52 -2.25 14.01
N TRP A 135 1.22 -3.25 13.19
CA TRP A 135 1.29 -4.65 13.58
C TRP A 135 2.71 -5.10 13.97
N LYS A 136 3.72 -4.42 13.44
CA LYS A 136 5.14 -4.64 13.75
C LYS A 136 5.66 -3.69 14.83
N ASN A 137 4.77 -3.03 15.59
CA ASN A 137 5.12 -2.03 16.61
C ASN A 137 5.95 -0.85 16.07
N ARG A 138 5.64 -0.41 14.85
CA ARG A 138 6.24 0.73 14.17
C ARG A 138 5.15 1.70 13.74
N MET A 139 5.51 2.96 13.53
CA MET A 139 4.58 3.97 13.01
C MET A 139 5.26 4.88 12.00
N ILE A 140 4.46 5.43 11.10
CA ILE A 140 4.89 6.51 10.22
C ILE A 140 4.56 7.82 10.90
N LEU A 141 5.59 8.67 11.10
CA LEU A 141 5.42 10.04 11.55
C LEU A 141 5.62 10.98 10.36
N HIS A 142 4.64 11.81 10.12
CA HIS A 142 4.80 12.92 9.18
C HIS A 142 5.48 14.07 9.93
N ALA A 143 6.78 14.20 9.76
CA ALA A 143 7.57 15.23 10.42
C ALA A 143 8.49 15.93 9.43
N SER A 144 8.74 17.21 9.65
CA SER A 144 9.81 17.95 9.01
C SER A 144 10.83 18.37 10.03
N LEU A 145 12.11 18.08 9.76
CA LEU A 145 13.22 18.57 10.53
C LEU A 145 13.85 19.76 9.77
N ILE A 146 13.92 20.91 10.42
CA ILE A 146 14.63 22.07 9.89
C ILE A 146 15.92 22.21 10.69
N ASP A 147 17.03 21.95 10.03
CA ASP A 147 18.35 22.26 10.59
C ASP A 147 18.65 23.75 10.29
N THR A 148 18.73 24.55 11.35
CA THR A 148 19.03 25.97 11.24
C THR A 148 20.52 26.26 11.12
N GLY A 149 21.39 25.25 11.14
CA GLY A 149 22.84 25.39 11.06
C GLY A 149 23.49 26.11 12.25
N THR A 150 22.72 26.38 13.29
CA THR A 150 23.22 26.91 14.56
C THR A 150 23.33 25.77 15.55
N GLY A 151 24.45 25.05 15.47
CA GLY A 151 24.81 24.01 16.44
C GLY A 151 25.19 24.60 17.77
#